data_9de5a7ae8eb2ebab875a5a1da0e3aa80
#
_entry.id   9de5a7ae8eb2ebab875a5a1da0e3aa80
#
_cell.length_a   1.000
_cell.length_b   1.000
_cell.length_c   1.000
_cell.angle_alpha   90.00
_cell.angle_beta   90.00
_cell.angle_gamma   90.00
#
_symmetry.space_group_name_H-M   'P 1'
#
loop_
_entity.id
_entity.type
_entity.pdbx_description
1 polymer ?
#
loop_
_entity_poly.entity_id
_entity_poly.type
_entity_poly.pdbx_seq_one_letter_code
_entity_poly.pdbx_strand_id
1 'polypeptide(L)'
;MRDQIRAELLAERAAEQAASQAAVEGGDEAVQVETETLTEEDVRSSDEEFATAVTGDAPEASDSSGLSKFETALLLGLGAVVVGSVLKNGDEVKSRSGDRVVVERDGELRVLKDDDALLRRAGNDIRTETFNDGSSRTIVEKEDGTRVVTIRGSDGTVLRRLRVMPDGQEYTLFDDTQVEREIVVSQLPQARSFSQIAGVAGEEELRAALETEAVAGQGAAFSLRQVRDIRQVRALAPEIELDAVRFATGSAAIQPEQARSLARIGNTLRDLIASDPRTVLLVEGHTDAVGDATYNLALSDRRAETVALALTEYFDVPEENLIVQGYGESQLKVATQTAEQANRRAVVRNITQLLR
;
A
#
# COMPACT_ATOMS: atom_id res chain seq x y z
N MET A 1 -24.64 -6.80 21.06
CA MET A 1 -23.88 -7.60 20.08
C MET A 1 -22.98 -6.71 19.22
N ARG A 2 -23.50 -5.76 18.41
CA ARG A 2 -22.62 -4.84 17.60
C ARG A 2 -21.66 -4.01 18.44
N ASP A 3 -22.12 -3.46 19.56
CA ASP A 3 -21.26 -2.64 20.45
C ASP A 3 -20.23 -3.47 21.21
N GLN A 4 -20.49 -4.75 21.48
CA GLN A 4 -19.52 -5.66 22.09
C GLN A 4 -18.42 -6.07 21.11
N ILE A 5 -18.79 -6.44 19.87
CA ILE A 5 -17.84 -6.76 18.78
C ILE A 5 -16.95 -5.54 18.51
N ARG A 6 -17.54 -4.34 18.53
CA ARG A 6 -16.83 -3.09 18.31
C ARG A 6 -15.85 -2.76 19.45
N ALA A 7 -16.23 -3.00 20.71
CA ALA A 7 -15.37 -2.82 21.86
C ALA A 7 -14.21 -3.84 21.87
N GLU A 8 -14.48 -5.09 21.48
CA GLU A 8 -13.46 -6.11 21.31
C GLU A 8 -12.46 -5.73 20.22
N LEU A 9 -12.91 -5.29 19.04
CA LEU A 9 -12.06 -4.82 17.94
C LEU A 9 -11.17 -3.63 18.36
N LEU A 10 -11.71 -2.68 19.11
CA LEU A 10 -10.93 -1.53 19.60
C LEU A 10 -9.91 -1.96 20.68
N ALA A 11 -10.26 -2.92 21.52
CA ALA A 11 -9.35 -3.47 22.53
C ALA A 11 -8.24 -4.31 21.89
N GLU A 12 -8.55 -5.12 20.90
CA GLU A 12 -7.59 -5.88 20.13
C GLU A 12 -6.59 -4.96 19.38
N ARG A 13 -7.09 -3.91 18.76
CA ARG A 13 -6.28 -2.87 18.11
C ARG A 13 -5.38 -2.09 19.08
N ALA A 14 -5.88 -1.77 20.25
CA ALA A 14 -5.08 -1.15 21.30
C ALA A 14 -3.96 -2.08 21.79
N ALA A 15 -4.23 -3.40 21.85
CA ALA A 15 -3.25 -4.40 22.19
C ALA A 15 -2.18 -4.58 21.10
N GLU A 16 -2.57 -4.59 19.82
CA GLU A 16 -1.65 -4.64 18.68
C GLU A 16 -0.73 -3.42 18.62
N GLN A 17 -1.27 -2.22 18.88
CA GLN A 17 -0.47 -1.00 18.95
C GLN A 17 0.46 -0.97 20.18
N ALA A 18 0.03 -1.52 21.30
CA ALA A 18 0.90 -1.70 22.46
C ALA A 18 1.99 -2.75 22.19
N ALA A 19 1.68 -3.79 21.41
CA ALA A 19 2.62 -4.84 21.02
C ALA A 19 3.69 -4.39 20.02
N SER A 20 3.56 -3.21 19.40
CA SER A 20 4.59 -2.66 18.49
C SER A 20 5.63 -1.80 19.19
N GLN A 21 5.52 -1.63 20.50
CA GLN A 21 6.36 -0.69 21.26
C GLN A 21 7.85 -1.08 21.23
N ALA A 22 8.15 -2.38 21.22
CA ALA A 22 9.51 -2.88 21.10
C ALA A 22 10.18 -2.44 19.79
N ALA A 23 9.46 -2.52 18.66
CA ALA A 23 9.96 -2.06 17.36
C ALA A 23 10.09 -0.53 17.28
N VAL A 24 9.22 0.23 17.97
CA VAL A 24 9.25 1.70 18.01
C VAL A 24 10.44 2.22 18.82
N GLU A 25 10.68 1.64 20.01
CA GLU A 25 11.73 2.10 20.92
C GLU A 25 13.15 1.75 20.44
N GLY A 26 13.27 0.78 19.53
CA GLY A 26 14.56 0.43 18.92
C GLY A 26 15.58 -0.13 19.89
N GLY A 27 15.11 -0.80 20.95
CA GLY A 27 16.00 -1.41 21.95
C GLY A 27 16.82 -2.59 21.41
N ASP A 28 17.89 -2.96 22.11
CA ASP A 28 18.84 -4.04 21.76
C ASP A 28 18.24 -5.48 21.85
N GLU A 29 16.91 -5.62 21.95
CA GLU A 29 16.21 -6.88 22.22
C GLU A 29 15.58 -7.52 20.96
N ALA A 30 16.10 -7.25 19.76
CA ALA A 30 15.67 -7.99 18.57
C ALA A 30 16.01 -9.48 18.74
N VAL A 31 14.98 -10.35 18.65
CA VAL A 31 15.14 -11.81 18.75
C VAL A 31 15.79 -12.38 17.53
N GLN A 32 15.55 -11.75 16.39
CA GLN A 32 16.08 -12.15 15.10
C GLN A 32 16.47 -10.91 14.29
N VAL A 33 17.64 -10.95 13.69
CA VAL A 33 18.14 -9.92 12.77
C VAL A 33 18.54 -10.59 11.48
N GLU A 34 17.94 -10.16 10.38
CA GLU A 34 18.28 -10.59 9.03
C GLU A 34 18.81 -9.41 8.25
N THR A 35 19.85 -9.62 7.44
CA THR A 35 20.41 -8.62 6.54
C THR A 35 20.49 -9.22 5.14
N GLU A 36 20.06 -8.43 4.16
CA GLU A 36 20.03 -8.82 2.75
C GLU A 36 20.47 -7.64 1.91
N THR A 37 21.41 -7.86 0.96
CA THR A 37 21.74 -6.90 -0.08
C THR A 37 21.05 -7.34 -1.36
N LEU A 38 20.25 -6.44 -1.96
CA LEU A 38 19.43 -6.77 -3.12
C LEU A 38 20.25 -6.63 -4.42
N THR A 39 20.01 -7.59 -5.32
CA THR A 39 20.55 -7.60 -6.68
C THR A 39 19.42 -7.33 -7.70
N GLU A 40 19.77 -7.16 -8.98
CA GLU A 40 18.78 -6.99 -10.05
C GLU A 40 17.83 -8.20 -10.18
N GLU A 41 18.26 -9.40 -9.75
CA GLU A 41 17.44 -10.62 -9.80
C GLU A 41 16.36 -10.65 -8.68
N ASP A 42 16.53 -9.82 -7.64
CA ASP A 42 15.61 -9.75 -6.49
C ASP A 42 14.56 -8.64 -6.65
N VAL A 43 14.63 -7.87 -7.72
CA VAL A 43 13.82 -6.66 -7.93
C VAL A 43 12.78 -6.88 -9.00
N ARG A 44 11.59 -6.32 -8.79
CA ARG A 44 10.52 -6.31 -9.78
C ARG A 44 10.59 -5.09 -10.68
N SER A 45 10.16 -5.28 -11.92
CA SER A 45 10.03 -4.22 -12.91
C SER A 45 8.56 -3.99 -13.31
N SER A 46 8.26 -2.78 -13.76
CA SER A 46 6.91 -2.39 -14.19
C SER A 46 6.44 -3.11 -15.46
N ASP A 47 7.33 -3.71 -16.24
CA ASP A 47 7.02 -4.47 -17.46
C ASP A 47 6.87 -5.99 -17.21
N GLU A 48 7.04 -6.45 -15.97
CA GLU A 48 6.88 -7.86 -15.62
C GLU A 48 5.41 -8.28 -15.54
N GLU A 49 5.13 -9.47 -16.09
CA GLU A 49 3.85 -10.16 -15.85
C GLU A 49 3.92 -10.97 -14.57
N PHE A 50 2.86 -10.95 -13.80
CA PHE A 50 2.75 -11.80 -12.62
C PHE A 50 1.90 -13.05 -12.87
N ALA A 51 2.10 -14.07 -12.02
CA ALA A 51 1.27 -15.26 -12.07
C ALA A 51 -0.19 -14.90 -11.72
N THR A 52 -1.08 -15.02 -12.71
CA THR A 52 -2.51 -14.74 -12.56
C THR A 52 -3.30 -15.93 -12.01
N ALA A 53 -2.66 -17.12 -11.90
CA ALA A 53 -3.32 -18.32 -11.41
C ALA A 53 -3.67 -18.15 -9.93
N VAL A 54 -4.96 -18.17 -9.62
CA VAL A 54 -5.46 -18.35 -8.26
C VAL A 54 -5.31 -19.83 -7.92
N THR A 55 -4.32 -20.17 -7.12
CA THR A 55 -4.13 -21.58 -6.67
C THR A 55 -4.83 -21.78 -5.34
N GLY A 56 -5.75 -22.74 -5.30
CA GLY A 56 -6.39 -23.20 -4.07
C GLY A 56 -5.54 -24.14 -3.21
N ASP A 57 -4.36 -24.54 -3.71
CA ASP A 57 -3.48 -25.48 -3.02
C ASP A 57 -2.40 -24.75 -2.24
N ALA A 58 -2.15 -25.23 -1.02
CA ALA A 58 -0.98 -24.82 -0.27
C ALA A 58 0.28 -25.17 -1.07
N PRO A 59 1.26 -24.27 -1.25
CA PRO A 59 2.53 -24.68 -1.78
C PRO A 59 3.12 -25.73 -0.83
N GLU A 60 3.54 -26.87 -1.37
CA GLU A 60 4.48 -27.70 -0.62
C GLU A 60 5.69 -26.81 -0.29
N ALA A 61 6.27 -27.00 0.90
CA ALA A 61 7.37 -26.19 1.44
C ALA A 61 8.64 -26.12 0.56
N SER A 62 8.59 -26.72 -0.64
CA SER A 62 9.67 -26.77 -1.62
C SER A 62 9.55 -25.75 -2.77
N ASP A 63 8.42 -25.03 -2.91
CA ASP A 63 8.22 -24.09 -4.02
C ASP A 63 8.21 -22.61 -3.54
N SER A 64 9.23 -22.26 -2.75
CA SER A 64 9.51 -20.86 -2.38
C SER A 64 10.26 -20.10 -3.50
N SER A 65 10.29 -20.63 -4.71
CA SER A 65 10.88 -19.98 -5.88
C SER A 65 9.99 -18.80 -6.33
N GLY A 66 10.20 -17.63 -5.75
CA GLY A 66 9.52 -16.39 -6.11
C GLY A 66 9.02 -15.54 -4.94
N LEU A 67 9.05 -16.06 -3.70
CA LEU A 67 8.78 -15.24 -2.51
C LEU A 67 10.10 -14.81 -1.87
N SER A 68 10.25 -13.55 -1.54
CA SER A 68 11.36 -13.09 -0.73
C SER A 68 11.32 -13.77 0.65
N LYS A 69 12.46 -13.86 1.33
CA LYS A 69 12.51 -14.39 2.71
C LYS A 69 11.57 -13.63 3.64
N PHE A 70 11.38 -12.34 3.39
CA PHE A 70 10.48 -11.49 4.14
C PHE A 70 9.00 -11.83 3.89
N GLU A 71 8.60 -12.00 2.64
CA GLU A 71 7.22 -12.42 2.28
C GLU A 71 6.91 -13.79 2.90
N THR A 72 7.89 -14.69 2.90
CA THR A 72 7.77 -15.97 3.59
C THR A 72 7.62 -15.81 5.10
N ALA A 73 8.39 -14.91 5.73
CA ALA A 73 8.31 -14.63 7.16
C ALA A 73 6.98 -13.95 7.53
N LEU A 74 6.50 -12.99 6.73
CA LEU A 74 5.20 -12.36 6.92
C LEU A 74 4.07 -13.40 6.90
N LEU A 75 4.07 -14.28 5.90
CA LEU A 75 3.07 -15.34 5.75
C LEU A 75 3.19 -16.40 6.88
N LEU A 76 4.42 -16.73 7.30
CA LEU A 76 4.66 -17.66 8.42
C LEU A 76 4.22 -17.05 9.77
N GLY A 77 4.40 -15.74 9.95
CA GLY A 77 3.93 -15.02 11.15
C GLY A 77 2.41 -15.09 11.31
N LEU A 78 1.66 -15.09 10.22
CA LEU A 78 0.20 -15.20 10.19
C LEU A 78 -0.31 -16.65 10.34
N GLY A 79 0.54 -17.66 10.27
CA GLY A 79 0.19 -19.08 10.32
C GLY A 79 0.10 -19.72 8.93
N ALA A 80 -0.50 -20.92 8.85
CA ALA A 80 -0.63 -21.61 7.58
C ALA A 80 -1.57 -20.87 6.64
N VAL A 81 -1.04 -20.37 5.52
CA VAL A 81 -1.82 -19.67 4.49
C VAL A 81 -2.40 -20.68 3.51
N VAL A 82 -3.45 -21.35 3.93
CA VAL A 82 -4.21 -22.30 3.09
C VAL A 82 -5.57 -21.67 2.81
N VAL A 83 -6.02 -21.73 1.56
CA VAL A 83 -7.36 -21.24 1.19
C VAL A 83 -8.42 -21.93 2.05
N GLY A 84 -9.31 -21.13 2.66
CA GLY A 84 -10.31 -21.59 3.62
C GLY A 84 -9.83 -21.71 5.08
N SER A 85 -8.54 -21.46 5.36
CA SER A 85 -8.05 -21.38 6.75
C SER A 85 -8.30 -20.02 7.37
N VAL A 86 -8.37 -19.98 8.71
CA VAL A 86 -8.47 -18.75 9.48
C VAL A 86 -7.08 -18.43 10.05
N LEU A 87 -6.59 -17.24 9.78
CA LEU A 87 -5.32 -16.74 10.29
C LEU A 87 -5.41 -16.44 11.79
N LYS A 88 -4.26 -16.28 12.46
CA LYS A 88 -4.21 -15.96 13.89
C LYS A 88 -4.95 -14.66 14.25
N ASN A 89 -5.01 -13.71 13.31
CA ASN A 89 -5.72 -12.44 13.47
C ASN A 89 -7.22 -12.52 13.16
N GLY A 90 -7.77 -13.71 12.88
CA GLY A 90 -9.19 -13.94 12.59
C GLY A 90 -9.61 -13.78 11.13
N ASP A 91 -8.69 -13.41 10.23
CA ASP A 91 -8.99 -13.31 8.79
C ASP A 91 -9.15 -14.70 8.15
N GLU A 92 -10.15 -14.86 7.29
CA GLU A 92 -10.31 -16.08 6.49
C GLU A 92 -9.61 -15.92 5.13
N VAL A 93 -8.71 -16.84 4.79
CA VAL A 93 -7.98 -16.84 3.51
C VAL A 93 -8.94 -17.27 2.39
N LYS A 94 -9.22 -16.38 1.46
CA LYS A 94 -10.10 -16.62 0.31
C LYS A 94 -9.36 -17.04 -0.94
N SER A 95 -8.21 -16.43 -1.21
CA SER A 95 -7.39 -16.78 -2.37
C SER A 95 -5.94 -16.37 -2.18
N ARG A 96 -5.08 -16.92 -3.01
CA ARG A 96 -3.67 -16.54 -3.11
C ARG A 96 -3.30 -16.30 -4.56
N SER A 97 -2.53 -15.26 -4.84
CA SER A 97 -2.03 -14.91 -6.17
C SER A 97 -0.59 -14.40 -6.05
N GLY A 98 0.37 -15.30 -6.32
CA GLY A 98 1.79 -14.99 -6.11
C GLY A 98 2.06 -14.60 -4.65
N ASP A 99 2.58 -13.39 -4.44
CA ASP A 99 2.91 -12.78 -3.14
C ASP A 99 1.73 -12.05 -2.47
N ARG A 100 0.52 -12.15 -3.03
CA ARG A 100 -0.72 -11.61 -2.46
C ARG A 100 -1.57 -12.70 -1.86
N VAL A 101 -2.10 -12.41 -0.69
CA VAL A 101 -3.12 -13.23 -0.04
C VAL A 101 -4.37 -12.39 0.10
N VAL A 102 -5.48 -12.82 -0.49
CA VAL A 102 -6.77 -12.18 -0.29
C VAL A 102 -7.46 -12.85 0.88
N VAL A 103 -7.80 -12.05 1.85
CA VAL A 103 -8.50 -12.47 3.06
C VAL A 103 -9.85 -11.77 3.18
N GLU A 104 -10.75 -12.37 3.97
CA GLU A 104 -12.03 -11.77 4.33
C GLU A 104 -12.13 -11.61 5.84
N ARG A 105 -12.53 -10.43 6.27
CA ARG A 105 -12.93 -10.12 7.65
C ARG A 105 -14.23 -9.34 7.61
N ASP A 106 -15.23 -9.78 8.37
CA ASP A 106 -16.55 -9.13 8.47
C ASP A 106 -17.25 -8.90 7.12
N GLY A 107 -17.01 -9.76 6.14
CA GLY A 107 -17.58 -9.66 4.80
C GLY A 107 -16.84 -8.68 3.87
N GLU A 108 -15.72 -8.12 4.31
CA GLU A 108 -14.86 -7.26 3.50
C GLU A 108 -13.61 -7.99 3.06
N LEU A 109 -13.29 -7.92 1.77
CA LEU A 109 -12.07 -8.47 1.21
C LEU A 109 -10.91 -7.50 1.38
N ARG A 110 -9.73 -8.04 1.73
CA ARG A 110 -8.48 -7.31 1.90
C ARG A 110 -7.32 -8.06 1.26
N VAL A 111 -6.29 -7.32 0.84
CA VAL A 111 -5.04 -7.90 0.35
C VAL A 111 -4.00 -7.81 1.45
N LEU A 112 -3.41 -8.94 1.81
CA LEU A 112 -2.19 -9.01 2.59
C LEU A 112 -1.01 -9.15 1.63
N LYS A 113 -0.02 -8.29 1.77
CA LYS A 113 1.19 -8.22 0.95
C LYS A 113 2.34 -7.58 1.71
N ASP A 114 3.53 -7.58 1.13
CA ASP A 114 4.61 -6.72 1.59
C ASP A 114 4.41 -5.27 1.10
N ASP A 115 4.07 -4.36 2.02
CA ASP A 115 3.94 -2.93 1.72
C ASP A 115 5.31 -2.24 1.46
N ASP A 116 6.44 -2.92 1.73
CA ASP A 116 7.79 -2.44 1.43
C ASP A 116 8.34 -3.00 0.10
N ALA A 117 7.52 -3.72 -0.67
CA ALA A 117 7.95 -4.30 -1.95
C ALA A 117 8.58 -3.26 -2.90
N LEU A 118 8.07 -2.03 -2.90
CA LEU A 118 8.63 -0.93 -3.70
C LEU A 118 10.04 -0.50 -3.25
N LEU A 119 10.36 -0.68 -1.97
CA LEU A 119 11.68 -0.33 -1.40
C LEU A 119 12.76 -1.36 -1.76
N ARG A 120 12.36 -2.52 -2.27
CA ARG A 120 13.26 -3.59 -2.68
C ARG A 120 13.85 -3.27 -4.05
N ARG A 121 14.91 -2.46 -4.07
CA ARG A 121 15.62 -2.03 -5.28
C ARG A 121 17.05 -2.57 -5.25
N ALA A 122 17.60 -2.88 -6.43
CA ALA A 122 18.98 -3.31 -6.55
C ALA A 122 19.93 -2.25 -5.96
N GLY A 123 20.93 -2.69 -5.21
CA GLY A 123 21.87 -1.82 -4.50
C GLY A 123 21.40 -1.36 -3.12
N ASN A 124 20.16 -1.61 -2.73
CA ASN A 124 19.70 -1.33 -1.38
C ASN A 124 20.10 -2.46 -0.41
N ASP A 125 20.52 -2.06 0.79
CA ASP A 125 20.72 -2.97 1.92
C ASP A 125 19.48 -2.97 2.81
N ILE A 126 18.94 -4.16 3.09
CA ILE A 126 17.78 -4.33 3.94
C ILE A 126 18.19 -5.04 5.22
N ARG A 127 17.84 -4.45 6.36
CA ARG A 127 17.97 -5.07 7.67
C ARG A 127 16.58 -5.16 8.30
N THR A 128 16.15 -6.39 8.61
CA THR A 128 14.90 -6.68 9.29
C THR A 128 15.18 -7.19 10.70
N GLU A 129 14.57 -6.57 11.68
CA GLU A 129 14.64 -6.91 13.10
C GLU A 129 13.26 -7.35 13.56
N THR A 130 13.16 -8.55 14.14
CA THR A 130 11.91 -9.10 14.69
C THR A 130 12.01 -9.12 16.21
N PHE A 131 10.93 -8.72 16.88
CA PHE A 131 10.84 -8.59 18.32
C PHE A 131 9.96 -9.68 18.96
N ASN A 132 10.07 -9.86 20.29
CA ASN A 132 9.35 -10.89 21.04
C ASN A 132 7.82 -10.75 20.98
N ASP A 133 7.31 -9.53 20.77
CA ASP A 133 5.89 -9.22 20.61
C ASP A 133 5.35 -9.55 19.21
N GLY A 134 6.22 -10.01 18.31
CA GLY A 134 5.90 -10.30 16.91
C GLY A 134 5.95 -9.08 15.99
N SER A 135 6.20 -7.88 16.53
CA SER A 135 6.45 -6.69 15.71
C SER A 135 7.79 -6.78 14.98
N SER A 136 7.95 -5.98 13.93
CA SER A 136 9.21 -5.90 13.20
C SER A 136 9.57 -4.48 12.82
N ARG A 137 10.88 -4.26 12.66
CA ARG A 137 11.45 -3.03 12.14
C ARG A 137 12.32 -3.36 10.94
N THR A 138 11.96 -2.83 9.78
CA THR A 138 12.75 -2.94 8.57
C THR A 138 13.47 -1.62 8.32
N ILE A 139 14.77 -1.68 8.10
CA ILE A 139 15.62 -0.55 7.74
C ILE A 139 16.15 -0.83 6.34
N VAL A 140 15.79 0.02 5.39
CA VAL A 140 16.30 0.00 4.02
C VAL A 140 17.30 1.14 3.89
N GLU A 141 18.56 0.82 3.61
CA GLU A 141 19.60 1.80 3.32
C GLU A 141 19.80 1.86 1.80
N LYS A 142 19.61 3.04 1.24
CA LYS A 142 19.72 3.32 -0.20
C LYS A 142 21.16 3.72 -0.54
N GLU A 143 21.56 3.58 -1.82
CA GLU A 143 22.89 3.94 -2.30
C GLU A 143 23.23 5.42 -2.04
N ASP A 144 22.25 6.31 -2.01
CA ASP A 144 22.44 7.74 -1.73
C ASP A 144 22.63 8.05 -0.23
N GLY A 145 22.59 7.03 0.64
CA GLY A 145 22.68 7.14 2.09
C GLY A 145 21.36 7.51 2.77
N THR A 146 20.27 7.64 2.04
CA THR A 146 18.92 7.77 2.61
C THR A 146 18.52 6.45 3.26
N ARG A 147 17.91 6.50 4.44
CA ARG A 147 17.38 5.33 5.13
C ARG A 147 15.88 5.45 5.27
N VAL A 148 15.18 4.34 5.00
CA VAL A 148 13.76 4.22 5.22
C VAL A 148 13.54 3.22 6.35
N VAL A 149 12.85 3.65 7.41
CA VAL A 149 12.55 2.81 8.57
C VAL A 149 11.06 2.54 8.59
N THR A 150 10.67 1.28 8.45
CA THR A 150 9.28 0.82 8.49
C THR A 150 9.07 -0.02 9.74
N ILE A 151 8.05 0.32 10.54
CA ILE A 151 7.62 -0.43 11.72
C ILE A 151 6.30 -1.13 11.40
N ARG A 152 6.22 -2.43 11.71
CA ARG A 152 5.04 -3.27 11.50
C ARG A 152 4.58 -3.87 12.81
N GLY A 153 3.27 -4.00 12.95
CA GLY A 153 2.66 -4.80 14.00
C GLY A 153 2.85 -6.29 13.81
N SER A 154 2.46 -7.08 14.80
CA SER A 154 2.52 -8.55 14.77
C SER A 154 1.63 -9.18 13.70
N ASP A 155 0.64 -8.45 13.19
CA ASP A 155 -0.24 -8.83 12.09
C ASP A 155 0.33 -8.46 10.70
N GLY A 156 1.54 -7.89 10.64
CA GLY A 156 2.20 -7.41 9.43
C GLY A 156 1.73 -6.04 8.93
N THR A 157 0.75 -5.40 9.59
CA THR A 157 0.29 -4.07 9.24
C THR A 157 1.39 -3.03 9.43
N VAL A 158 1.65 -2.19 8.45
CA VAL A 158 2.58 -1.08 8.57
C VAL A 158 1.98 -0.02 9.48
N LEU A 159 2.68 0.30 10.57
CA LEU A 159 2.26 1.26 11.58
C LEU A 159 2.97 2.60 11.48
N ARG A 160 4.24 2.60 11.04
CA ARG A 160 5.02 3.83 10.94
C ARG A 160 6.05 3.72 9.83
N ARG A 161 6.25 4.82 9.11
CA ARG A 161 7.36 4.94 8.17
C ARG A 161 8.07 6.27 8.34
N LEU A 162 9.39 6.19 8.44
CA LEU A 162 10.31 7.33 8.55
C LEU A 162 11.25 7.32 7.36
N ARG A 163 11.54 8.51 6.84
CA ARG A 163 12.62 8.77 5.90
C ARG A 163 13.70 9.55 6.63
N VAL A 164 14.93 9.02 6.64
CA VAL A 164 16.10 9.64 7.26
C VAL A 164 17.07 10.01 6.17
N MET A 165 17.33 11.30 6.02
CA MET A 165 18.22 11.82 5.00
C MET A 165 19.69 11.59 5.40
N PRO A 166 20.65 11.63 4.44
CA PRO A 166 22.08 11.43 4.74
C PRO A 166 22.67 12.44 5.75
N ASP A 167 22.07 13.62 5.85
CA ASP A 167 22.44 14.65 6.85
C ASP A 167 21.85 14.40 8.24
N GLY A 168 21.08 13.31 8.41
CA GLY A 168 20.43 12.94 9.65
C GLY A 168 19.06 13.59 9.89
N GLN A 169 18.54 14.40 8.93
CA GLN A 169 17.20 14.95 9.03
C GLN A 169 16.15 13.85 8.87
N GLU A 170 15.17 13.80 9.78
CA GLU A 170 14.12 12.80 9.79
C GLU A 170 12.79 13.38 9.37
N TYR A 171 12.09 12.65 8.50
CA TYR A 171 10.73 12.95 8.06
C TYR A 171 9.81 11.79 8.38
N THR A 172 8.83 12.00 9.24
CA THR A 172 7.75 11.03 9.46
C THR A 172 6.78 11.14 8.29
N LEU A 173 6.61 10.04 7.57
CA LEU A 173 5.64 9.97 6.47
C LEU A 173 4.23 9.69 7.02
N PHE A 174 4.12 8.75 7.95
CA PHE A 174 2.91 8.49 8.74
C PHE A 174 3.26 7.78 10.03
N ASP A 175 2.35 7.88 11.03
CA ASP A 175 2.52 7.27 12.34
C ASP A 175 1.18 6.79 12.91
N ASP A 176 0.92 5.49 12.77
CA ASP A 176 -0.27 4.79 13.26
C ASP A 176 0.00 4.03 14.59
N THR A 177 1.12 4.30 15.26
CA THR A 177 1.45 3.67 16.55
C THR A 177 0.56 4.14 17.69
N GLN A 178 -0.21 5.22 17.49
CA GLN A 178 -1.15 5.73 18.48
C GLN A 178 -2.56 5.16 18.26
N VAL A 179 -3.32 5.05 19.37
CA VAL A 179 -4.69 4.55 19.32
C VAL A 179 -5.54 5.34 18.34
N GLU A 180 -6.16 4.63 17.41
CA GLU A 180 -7.06 5.22 16.43
C GLU A 180 -8.33 5.77 17.08
N ARG A 181 -8.75 6.94 16.58
CA ARG A 181 -10.04 7.51 16.94
C ARG A 181 -11.13 6.86 16.10
N GLU A 182 -12.27 6.61 16.71
CA GLU A 182 -13.45 6.17 15.99
C GLU A 182 -13.90 7.25 14.98
N ILE A 183 -14.16 6.81 13.74
CA ILE A 183 -14.68 7.68 12.70
C ILE A 183 -16.19 7.50 12.58
N VAL A 184 -16.92 8.57 12.80
CA VAL A 184 -18.35 8.64 12.51
C VAL A 184 -18.50 9.19 11.11
N VAL A 185 -18.69 8.30 10.13
CA VAL A 185 -18.73 8.65 8.69
C VAL A 185 -19.74 9.77 8.37
N SER A 186 -20.89 9.80 9.05
CA SER A 186 -21.92 10.85 8.86
C SER A 186 -21.48 12.25 9.32
N GLN A 187 -20.38 12.34 10.08
CA GLN A 187 -19.82 13.61 10.56
C GLN A 187 -18.63 14.10 9.71
N LEU A 188 -18.19 13.27 8.76
CA LEU A 188 -17.14 13.69 7.85
C LEU A 188 -17.62 14.81 6.95
N PRO A 189 -16.74 15.76 6.59
CA PRO A 189 -17.04 16.77 5.59
C PRO A 189 -17.44 16.11 4.27
N GLN A 190 -18.28 16.77 3.49
CA GLN A 190 -18.58 16.29 2.16
C GLN A 190 -17.32 16.42 1.28
N ALA A 191 -16.91 15.32 0.68
CA ALA A 191 -15.84 15.31 -0.30
C ALA A 191 -16.20 16.26 -1.45
N ARG A 192 -15.27 17.11 -1.84
CA ARG A 192 -15.41 17.88 -3.09
C ARG A 192 -15.26 16.88 -4.23
N SER A 193 -16.22 16.86 -5.16
CA SER A 193 -16.11 16.10 -6.40
C SER A 193 -15.01 16.73 -7.26
N PHE A 194 -13.78 16.35 -7.00
CA PHE A 194 -12.61 16.81 -7.74
C PHE A 194 -11.94 15.58 -8.34
N SER A 195 -12.16 15.38 -9.61
CA SER A 195 -11.44 14.35 -10.38
C SER A 195 -10.77 15.06 -11.54
N GLN A 196 -9.45 14.95 -11.61
CA GLN A 196 -8.66 15.41 -12.75
C GLN A 196 -8.13 14.21 -13.53
N ILE A 197 -7.99 14.40 -14.84
CA ILE A 197 -7.40 13.39 -15.72
C ILE A 197 -5.98 13.87 -16.06
N ALA A 198 -4.97 13.08 -15.67
CA ALA A 198 -3.57 13.46 -15.80
C ALA A 198 -3.14 13.74 -17.25
N GLY A 199 -3.74 13.05 -18.22
CA GLY A 199 -3.43 13.23 -19.63
C GLY A 199 -3.92 14.54 -20.23
N VAL A 200 -4.93 15.18 -19.64
CA VAL A 200 -5.57 16.41 -20.15
C VAL A 200 -5.10 17.65 -19.38
N ALA A 201 -4.86 17.53 -18.08
CA ALA A 201 -4.45 18.64 -17.23
C ALA A 201 -3.03 19.13 -17.55
N GLY A 202 -2.80 20.43 -17.46
CA GLY A 202 -1.47 21.04 -17.48
C GLY A 202 -0.69 20.71 -16.20
N GLU A 203 0.63 20.90 -16.22
CA GLU A 203 1.49 20.61 -15.06
C GLU A 203 1.11 21.47 -13.84
N GLU A 204 0.82 22.77 -14.04
CA GLU A 204 0.38 23.67 -12.99
C GLU A 204 -0.98 23.24 -12.41
N GLU A 205 -1.90 22.77 -13.26
CA GLU A 205 -3.22 22.29 -12.84
C GLU A 205 -3.10 21.01 -12.02
N LEU A 206 -2.20 20.07 -12.43
CA LEU A 206 -1.90 18.85 -11.68
C LEU A 206 -1.29 19.18 -10.32
N ARG A 207 -0.31 20.10 -10.29
CA ARG A 207 0.31 20.55 -9.06
C ARG A 207 -0.73 21.18 -8.13
N ALA A 208 -1.53 22.11 -8.62
CA ALA A 208 -2.60 22.76 -7.85
C ALA A 208 -3.62 21.73 -7.30
N ALA A 209 -3.94 20.70 -8.10
CA ALA A 209 -4.83 19.62 -7.67
C ALA A 209 -4.22 18.77 -6.54
N LEU A 210 -2.93 18.43 -6.65
CA LEU A 210 -2.20 17.65 -5.64
C LEU A 210 -1.93 18.46 -4.36
N GLU A 211 -1.74 19.78 -4.47
CA GLU A 211 -1.55 20.69 -3.35
C GLU A 211 -2.89 21.16 -2.74
N THR A 212 -4.02 20.88 -3.39
CA THR A 212 -5.33 21.22 -2.85
C THR A 212 -5.52 20.58 -1.48
N GLU A 213 -5.77 21.43 -0.48
CA GLU A 213 -6.01 20.96 0.88
C GLU A 213 -7.15 19.94 0.93
N ALA A 214 -6.85 18.79 1.52
CA ALA A 214 -7.89 17.83 1.84
C ALA A 214 -8.97 18.50 2.69
N VAL A 215 -10.24 18.20 2.39
CA VAL A 215 -11.39 18.79 3.11
C VAL A 215 -11.52 18.23 4.54
N ALA A 216 -10.42 17.74 5.12
CA ALA A 216 -10.39 17.38 6.52
C ALA A 216 -10.48 18.65 7.36
N GLY A 217 -11.56 18.80 8.12
CA GLY A 217 -11.70 19.93 9.06
C GLY A 217 -10.49 20.01 9.99
N GLN A 218 -10.17 21.22 10.47
CA GLN A 218 -9.04 21.44 11.36
C GLN A 218 -9.00 20.39 12.51
N GLY A 219 -7.95 19.58 12.55
CA GLY A 219 -7.69 18.58 13.60
C GLY A 219 -8.15 17.15 13.31
N ALA A 220 -8.63 16.84 12.11
CA ALA A 220 -8.91 15.45 11.71
C ALA A 220 -7.64 14.82 11.11
N ALA A 221 -6.89 14.11 11.93
CA ALA A 221 -5.78 13.27 11.50
C ALA A 221 -6.24 11.80 11.55
N PHE A 222 -6.13 11.11 10.43
CA PHE A 222 -6.52 9.71 10.25
C PHE A 222 -5.28 8.80 10.24
N SER A 223 -5.46 7.55 10.59
CA SER A 223 -4.43 6.54 10.34
C SER A 223 -4.36 6.21 8.85
N LEU A 224 -3.19 5.73 8.39
CA LEU A 224 -3.05 5.22 7.02
C LEU A 224 -4.10 4.15 6.73
N ARG A 225 -4.36 3.25 7.71
CA ARG A 225 -5.39 2.23 7.59
C ARG A 225 -6.78 2.84 7.40
N GLN A 226 -7.15 3.86 8.17
CA GLN A 226 -8.44 4.56 8.00
C GLN A 226 -8.58 5.21 6.63
N VAL A 227 -7.49 5.75 6.09
CA VAL A 227 -7.46 6.28 4.72
C VAL A 227 -7.64 5.16 3.69
N ARG A 228 -6.96 4.02 3.87
CA ARG A 228 -7.05 2.86 2.97
C ARG A 228 -8.43 2.19 3.00
N ASP A 229 -9.00 1.98 4.18
CA ASP A 229 -10.20 1.17 4.36
C ASP A 229 -11.50 1.99 4.26
N ILE A 230 -11.51 3.25 4.68
CA ILE A 230 -12.72 4.08 4.71
C ILE A 230 -12.79 4.97 3.47
N ARG A 231 -13.61 4.58 2.50
CA ARG A 231 -13.78 5.32 1.24
C ARG A 231 -14.08 6.81 1.45
N GLN A 232 -14.91 7.14 2.45
CA GLN A 232 -15.32 8.52 2.72
C GLN A 232 -14.15 9.36 3.26
N VAL A 233 -13.23 8.76 4.03
CA VAL A 233 -12.00 9.43 4.49
C VAL A 233 -11.09 9.69 3.30
N ARG A 234 -10.81 8.67 2.49
CA ARG A 234 -9.95 8.79 1.32
C ARG A 234 -10.49 9.79 0.31
N ALA A 235 -11.80 9.87 0.12
CA ALA A 235 -12.43 10.81 -0.79
C ALA A 235 -12.28 12.29 -0.38
N LEU A 236 -11.76 12.58 0.82
CA LEU A 236 -11.41 13.95 1.23
C LEU A 236 -10.18 14.48 0.48
N ALA A 237 -9.31 13.59 -0.03
CA ALA A 237 -8.19 13.95 -0.90
C ALA A 237 -8.62 13.92 -2.38
N PRO A 238 -8.17 14.88 -3.20
CA PRO A 238 -8.45 14.91 -4.63
C PRO A 238 -7.98 13.64 -5.35
N GLU A 239 -8.72 13.22 -6.37
CA GLU A 239 -8.43 12.07 -7.23
C GLU A 239 -7.81 12.55 -8.54
N ILE A 240 -6.63 12.03 -8.90
CA ILE A 240 -5.98 12.21 -10.19
C ILE A 240 -5.99 10.88 -10.93
N GLU A 241 -6.81 10.79 -11.96
CA GLU A 241 -6.93 9.57 -12.78
C GLU A 241 -5.79 9.50 -13.81
N LEU A 242 -5.14 8.34 -13.89
CA LEU A 242 -4.04 8.05 -14.81
C LEU A 242 -4.59 7.38 -16.08
N ASP A 243 -5.22 8.17 -16.96
CA ASP A 243 -5.90 7.70 -18.16
C ASP A 243 -4.94 7.16 -19.24
N ALA A 244 -3.67 7.50 -19.16
CA ALA A 244 -2.63 7.04 -20.07
C ALA A 244 -2.25 5.56 -19.85
N VAL A 245 -2.52 5.00 -18.68
CA VAL A 245 -2.21 3.61 -18.35
C VAL A 245 -3.37 2.70 -18.74
N ARG A 246 -3.11 1.77 -19.64
CA ARG A 246 -4.10 0.78 -20.10
C ARG A 246 -3.52 -0.61 -19.97
N PHE A 247 -4.12 -1.40 -19.11
CA PHE A 247 -3.73 -2.79 -18.96
C PHE A 247 -4.48 -3.71 -19.91
N ALA A 248 -3.80 -4.72 -20.45
CA ALA A 248 -4.45 -5.81 -21.13
C ALA A 248 -5.37 -6.59 -20.19
N THR A 249 -6.29 -7.37 -20.72
CA THR A 249 -7.17 -8.21 -19.91
C THR A 249 -6.34 -9.22 -19.11
N GLY A 250 -6.53 -9.25 -17.79
CA GLY A 250 -5.79 -10.14 -16.89
C GLY A 250 -4.32 -9.79 -16.66
N SER A 251 -3.79 -8.71 -17.27
CA SER A 251 -2.41 -8.26 -17.13
C SER A 251 -2.30 -7.08 -16.15
N ALA A 252 -1.16 -6.97 -15.49
CA ALA A 252 -0.76 -5.82 -14.70
C ALA A 252 0.50 -5.12 -15.25
N ALA A 253 1.17 -5.69 -16.25
CA ALA A 253 2.36 -5.10 -16.85
C ALA A 253 2.04 -3.80 -17.62
N ILE A 254 2.94 -2.84 -17.51
CA ILE A 254 2.92 -1.58 -18.26
C ILE A 254 4.00 -1.63 -19.33
N GLN A 255 3.60 -1.44 -20.59
CA GLN A 255 4.56 -1.35 -21.68
C GLN A 255 5.39 -0.04 -21.59
N PRO A 256 6.68 -0.05 -22.00
CA PRO A 256 7.56 1.13 -21.87
C PRO A 256 7.00 2.41 -22.52
N GLU A 257 6.23 2.27 -23.62
CA GLU A 257 5.59 3.42 -24.26
C GLU A 257 4.49 4.03 -23.40
N GLN A 258 3.75 3.20 -22.65
CA GLN A 258 2.73 3.67 -21.71
C GLN A 258 3.37 4.29 -20.47
N ALA A 259 4.47 3.70 -19.96
CA ALA A 259 5.23 4.29 -18.86
C ALA A 259 5.67 5.72 -19.21
N ARG A 260 6.19 5.96 -20.43
CA ARG A 260 6.56 7.31 -20.87
C ARG A 260 5.40 8.31 -20.90
N SER A 261 4.17 7.83 -21.09
CA SER A 261 2.99 8.71 -21.06
C SER A 261 2.67 9.25 -19.66
N LEU A 262 3.25 8.65 -18.61
CA LEU A 262 3.18 9.15 -17.23
C LEU A 262 4.16 10.30 -16.94
N ALA A 263 4.98 10.76 -17.93
CA ALA A 263 6.06 11.72 -17.69
C ALA A 263 5.58 13.01 -16.99
N ARG A 264 4.45 13.54 -17.39
CA ARG A 264 3.92 14.78 -16.79
C ARG A 264 3.59 14.58 -15.32
N ILE A 265 2.80 13.57 -15.01
CA ILE A 265 2.43 13.30 -13.61
C ILE A 265 3.63 12.84 -12.80
N GLY A 266 4.49 11.97 -13.33
CA GLY A 266 5.69 11.50 -12.66
C GLY A 266 6.62 12.63 -12.24
N ASN A 267 6.93 13.55 -13.17
CA ASN A 267 7.74 14.73 -12.86
C ASN A 267 7.06 15.64 -11.81
N THR A 268 5.75 15.87 -11.94
CA THR A 268 5.00 16.68 -10.96
C THR A 268 5.05 16.05 -9.56
N LEU A 269 4.90 14.72 -9.44
CA LEU A 269 4.95 14.01 -8.16
C LEU A 269 6.36 14.05 -7.54
N ARG A 270 7.40 13.83 -8.35
CA ARG A 270 8.80 13.95 -7.90
C ARG A 270 9.09 15.35 -7.37
N ASP A 271 8.71 16.39 -8.10
CA ASP A 271 8.97 17.77 -7.73
C ASP A 271 8.15 18.18 -6.49
N LEU A 272 6.95 17.64 -6.33
CA LEU A 272 6.14 17.82 -5.12
C LEU A 272 6.83 17.22 -3.88
N ILE A 273 7.33 15.97 -3.99
CA ILE A 273 8.06 15.32 -2.90
C ILE A 273 9.38 16.03 -2.61
N ALA A 274 10.06 16.54 -3.63
CA ALA A 274 11.28 17.34 -3.44
C ALA A 274 11.01 18.64 -2.68
N SER A 275 9.83 19.24 -2.86
CA SER A 275 9.42 20.45 -2.13
C SER A 275 8.95 20.18 -0.69
N ASP A 276 8.29 19.06 -0.44
CA ASP A 276 7.93 18.55 0.89
C ASP A 276 8.20 17.04 0.98
N PRO A 277 9.34 16.64 1.57
CA PRO A 277 9.70 15.22 1.72
C PRO A 277 8.73 14.38 2.56
N ARG A 278 7.80 15.00 3.28
CA ARG A 278 6.73 14.31 4.03
C ARG A 278 5.54 13.92 3.15
N THR A 279 5.54 14.31 1.88
CA THR A 279 4.45 13.98 0.96
C THR A 279 4.22 12.49 0.89
N VAL A 280 2.97 12.05 1.08
CA VAL A 280 2.55 10.66 0.95
C VAL A 280 1.50 10.57 -0.15
N LEU A 281 1.79 9.73 -1.13
CA LEU A 281 0.95 9.52 -2.30
C LEU A 281 0.34 8.12 -2.26
N LEU A 282 -0.97 8.03 -2.39
CA LEU A 282 -1.68 6.76 -2.52
C LEU A 282 -1.92 6.47 -4.01
N VAL A 283 -1.36 5.37 -4.49
CA VAL A 283 -1.59 4.82 -5.83
C VAL A 283 -2.65 3.75 -5.74
N GLU A 284 -3.79 3.98 -6.39
CA GLU A 284 -4.96 3.12 -6.33
C GLU A 284 -5.15 2.37 -7.65
N GLY A 285 -5.50 1.07 -7.55
CA GLY A 285 -5.92 0.26 -8.68
C GLY A 285 -7.38 -0.15 -8.57
N HIS A 286 -8.09 -0.16 -9.71
CA HIS A 286 -9.49 -0.53 -9.81
C HIS A 286 -9.74 -1.47 -10.98
N THR A 287 -10.77 -2.31 -10.87
CA THR A 287 -11.27 -3.18 -11.95
C THR A 287 -12.73 -2.87 -12.26
N ASP A 288 -13.23 -3.41 -13.36
CA ASP A 288 -14.68 -3.59 -13.53
C ASP A 288 -15.18 -4.80 -12.72
N ALA A 289 -16.49 -5.03 -12.72
CA ALA A 289 -17.14 -6.09 -11.96
C ALA A 289 -17.23 -7.41 -12.74
N VAL A 290 -16.36 -7.63 -13.73
CA VAL A 290 -16.31 -8.90 -14.49
C VAL A 290 -15.29 -9.83 -13.85
N GLY A 291 -15.75 -11.03 -13.48
CA GLY A 291 -14.91 -12.07 -12.89
C GLY A 291 -15.12 -12.25 -11.39
N ASP A 292 -14.15 -12.89 -10.75
CA ASP A 292 -14.18 -13.15 -9.31
C ASP A 292 -13.65 -11.94 -8.54
N ALA A 293 -14.33 -11.55 -7.46
CA ALA A 293 -13.99 -10.37 -6.66
C ALA A 293 -12.60 -10.49 -6.00
N THR A 294 -12.20 -11.69 -5.57
CA THR A 294 -10.87 -11.92 -4.96
C THR A 294 -9.78 -11.77 -6.01
N TYR A 295 -9.99 -12.29 -7.21
CA TYR A 295 -9.10 -12.09 -8.34
C TYR A 295 -8.98 -10.62 -8.74
N ASN A 296 -10.11 -9.93 -8.86
CA ASN A 296 -10.16 -8.50 -9.21
C ASN A 296 -9.44 -7.65 -8.17
N LEU A 297 -9.55 -8.00 -6.89
CA LEU A 297 -8.84 -7.30 -5.83
C LEU A 297 -7.32 -7.50 -5.95
N ALA A 298 -6.83 -8.73 -6.10
CA ALA A 298 -5.40 -9.01 -6.28
C ALA A 298 -4.85 -8.37 -7.57
N LEU A 299 -5.59 -8.44 -8.69
CA LEU A 299 -5.20 -7.83 -9.96
C LEU A 299 -5.10 -6.30 -9.86
N SER A 300 -6.06 -5.66 -9.21
CA SER A 300 -6.05 -4.20 -9.04
C SER A 300 -4.89 -3.73 -8.17
N ASP A 301 -4.56 -4.51 -7.14
CA ASP A 301 -3.43 -4.21 -6.26
C ASP A 301 -2.10 -4.32 -7.02
N ARG A 302 -1.94 -5.37 -7.83
CA ARG A 302 -0.77 -5.54 -8.68
C ARG A 302 -0.64 -4.42 -9.71
N ARG A 303 -1.74 -3.97 -10.31
CA ARG A 303 -1.75 -2.83 -11.24
C ARG A 303 -1.32 -1.53 -10.57
N ALA A 304 -1.77 -1.28 -9.35
CA ALA A 304 -1.35 -0.12 -8.57
C ALA A 304 0.16 -0.17 -8.27
N GLU A 305 0.70 -1.35 -7.91
CA GLU A 305 2.14 -1.54 -7.70
C GLU A 305 2.93 -1.28 -8.99
N THR A 306 2.50 -1.83 -10.11
CA THR A 306 3.17 -1.62 -11.40
C THR A 306 3.21 -0.14 -11.80
N VAL A 307 2.12 0.61 -11.54
CA VAL A 307 2.12 2.07 -11.74
C VAL A 307 3.14 2.74 -10.84
N ALA A 308 3.21 2.37 -9.55
CA ALA A 308 4.18 2.93 -8.63
C ALA A 308 5.62 2.60 -9.04
N LEU A 309 5.89 1.36 -9.47
CA LEU A 309 7.18 0.96 -10.04
C LEU A 309 7.53 1.81 -11.26
N ALA A 310 6.60 2.00 -12.20
CA ALA A 310 6.85 2.84 -13.38
C ALA A 310 7.14 4.30 -13.01
N LEU A 311 6.47 4.85 -11.99
CA LEU A 311 6.73 6.20 -11.50
C LEU A 311 8.14 6.31 -10.91
N THR A 312 8.61 5.29 -10.21
CA THR A 312 9.96 5.25 -9.63
C THR A 312 11.02 4.99 -10.72
N GLU A 313 10.83 3.99 -11.57
CA GLU A 313 11.80 3.56 -12.59
C GLU A 313 12.06 4.62 -13.67
N TYR A 314 11.02 5.32 -14.12
CA TYR A 314 11.11 6.24 -15.26
C TYR A 314 11.19 7.72 -14.86
N PHE A 315 10.79 8.07 -13.64
CA PHE A 315 10.65 9.48 -13.24
C PHE A 315 11.27 9.82 -11.88
N ASP A 316 11.98 8.86 -11.27
CA ASP A 316 12.68 9.02 -9.99
C ASP A 316 11.73 9.51 -8.85
N VAL A 317 10.47 9.07 -8.89
CA VAL A 317 9.56 9.32 -7.76
C VAL A 317 10.02 8.45 -6.58
N PRO A 318 10.33 9.04 -5.41
CA PRO A 318 10.80 8.28 -4.26
C PRO A 318 9.78 7.23 -3.82
N GLU A 319 10.18 5.96 -3.83
CA GLU A 319 9.33 4.81 -3.53
C GLU A 319 8.79 4.81 -2.11
N GLU A 320 9.54 5.33 -1.14
CA GLU A 320 9.14 5.43 0.26
C GLU A 320 7.91 6.32 0.47
N ASN A 321 7.69 7.27 -0.44
CA ASN A 321 6.57 8.20 -0.43
C ASN A 321 5.31 7.64 -1.11
N LEU A 322 5.40 6.43 -1.71
CA LEU A 322 4.30 5.78 -2.40
C LEU A 322 3.66 4.70 -1.52
N ILE A 323 2.34 4.75 -1.41
CA ILE A 323 1.51 3.70 -0.81
C ILE A 323 0.67 3.10 -1.93
N VAL A 324 0.68 1.78 -2.03
CA VAL A 324 -0.05 1.05 -3.08
C VAL A 324 -1.27 0.36 -2.49
N GLN A 325 -2.43 0.46 -3.18
CA GLN A 325 -3.65 -0.21 -2.74
C GLN A 325 -4.55 -0.59 -3.91
N GLY A 326 -4.93 -1.87 -3.99
CA GLY A 326 -5.99 -2.34 -4.86
C GLY A 326 -7.36 -2.24 -4.18
N TYR A 327 -8.37 -1.91 -4.96
CA TYR A 327 -9.78 -1.86 -4.51
C TYR A 327 -10.67 -2.78 -5.33
N GLY A 328 -10.13 -3.47 -6.35
CA GLY A 328 -10.92 -4.36 -7.20
C GLY A 328 -12.15 -3.65 -7.76
N GLU A 329 -13.28 -4.33 -7.68
CA GLU A 329 -14.59 -3.84 -8.11
C GLU A 329 -15.39 -3.16 -7.00
N SER A 330 -14.85 -3.06 -5.77
CA SER A 330 -15.58 -2.49 -4.62
C SER A 330 -15.91 -1.00 -4.78
N GLN A 331 -15.27 -0.32 -5.74
CA GLN A 331 -15.39 1.13 -5.95
C GLN A 331 -15.55 1.48 -7.43
N LEU A 332 -16.64 1.00 -8.02
CA LEU A 332 -16.97 1.28 -9.41
C LEU A 332 -17.20 2.79 -9.63
N LYS A 333 -16.60 3.35 -10.70
CA LYS A 333 -16.88 4.71 -11.19
C LYS A 333 -18.23 4.75 -11.90
N VAL A 334 -18.50 3.71 -12.68
CA VAL A 334 -19.78 3.46 -13.34
C VAL A 334 -20.40 2.21 -12.71
N ALA A 335 -21.56 2.35 -12.08
CA ALA A 335 -22.24 1.26 -11.39
C ALA A 335 -22.86 0.28 -12.43
N THR A 336 -22.07 -0.71 -12.85
CA THR A 336 -22.50 -1.78 -13.77
C THR A 336 -21.80 -3.09 -13.44
N GLN A 337 -22.47 -4.21 -13.71
CA GLN A 337 -21.90 -5.56 -13.56
C GLN A 337 -21.29 -6.08 -14.87
N THR A 338 -21.29 -5.28 -15.92
CA THR A 338 -20.71 -5.61 -17.22
C THR A 338 -19.32 -4.99 -17.37
N ALA A 339 -18.57 -5.44 -18.37
CA ALA A 339 -17.28 -4.86 -18.70
C ALA A 339 -17.40 -3.36 -18.95
N GLU A 340 -16.66 -2.56 -18.19
CA GLU A 340 -16.68 -1.11 -18.28
C GLU A 340 -15.25 -0.56 -18.17
N GLN A 341 -14.80 0.09 -19.24
CA GLN A 341 -13.44 0.60 -19.32
C GLN A 341 -13.16 1.69 -18.26
N ALA A 342 -14.14 2.54 -17.97
CA ALA A 342 -14.00 3.62 -16.99
C ALA A 342 -13.76 3.08 -15.56
N ASN A 343 -14.14 1.84 -15.28
CA ASN A 343 -13.89 1.18 -14.00
C ASN A 343 -12.46 0.61 -13.91
N ARG A 344 -11.84 0.25 -15.04
CA ARG A 344 -10.46 -0.26 -15.10
C ARG A 344 -9.48 0.92 -15.18
N ARG A 345 -9.16 1.49 -14.03
CA ARG A 345 -8.35 2.70 -13.90
C ARG A 345 -7.31 2.59 -12.80
N ALA A 346 -6.29 3.40 -12.91
CA ALA A 346 -5.37 3.72 -11.83
C ALA A 346 -5.53 5.20 -11.43
N VAL A 347 -5.29 5.49 -10.16
CA VAL A 347 -5.51 6.81 -9.56
C VAL A 347 -4.36 7.13 -8.62
N VAL A 348 -4.00 8.42 -8.52
CA VAL A 348 -3.08 8.93 -7.49
C VAL A 348 -3.79 9.97 -6.65
N ARG A 349 -3.57 9.92 -5.32
CA ARG A 349 -4.01 10.94 -4.37
C ARG A 349 -2.86 11.39 -3.49
N ASN A 350 -2.79 12.68 -3.23
CA ASN A 350 -1.95 13.19 -2.13
C ASN A 350 -2.75 13.07 -0.83
N ILE A 351 -2.33 12.13 0.03
CA ILE A 351 -3.01 11.86 1.31
C ILE A 351 -2.28 12.47 2.51
N THR A 352 -1.19 13.20 2.28
CA THR A 352 -0.34 13.78 3.34
C THR A 352 -1.13 14.50 4.42
N GLN A 353 -2.08 15.35 4.02
CA GLN A 353 -2.88 16.14 4.96
C GLN A 353 -3.97 15.35 5.68
N LEU A 354 -4.24 14.12 5.27
CA LEU A 354 -5.15 13.21 5.97
C LEU A 354 -4.45 12.45 7.08
N LEU A 355 -3.14 12.24 6.95
CA LEU A 355 -2.35 11.42 7.87
C LEU A 355 -1.94 12.21 9.13
N ARG A 356 -1.70 11.48 10.21
CA ARG A 356 -1.22 11.97 11.50
C ARG A 356 0.27 11.66 11.70
#